data_846b03c095f16d67a23ebcf985df2a78
#
_entry.id   846b03c095f16d67a23ebcf985df2a78
#
_cell.length_a   1.000
_cell.length_b   1.000
_cell.length_c   1.000
_cell.angle_alpha   90.00
_cell.angle_beta   90.00
_cell.angle_gamma   90.00
#
_symmetry.space_group_name_H-M   'P 1'
#
loop_
_entity.id
_entity.type
_entity.pdbx_description
1 polymer ?
#
loop_
_entity_poly.entity_id
_entity_poly.type
_entity_poly.pdbx_seq_one_letter_code
_entity_poly.pdbx_strand_id
1 'polypeptide(L)'
;MRCGWTQCLLRSPSIVEFETQTGPMLRETFAPILYVVPYENFDDAIAMNNAASHGLSSSVFTQDLREAEIFTSSIGSDCGIANVNIGTSGAEIGGAFGGEKETGGGRESGSDAWKAYMRRATNTVNYGSSLPLAQGIQFDV
;
A
#
# COMPACT_ATOMS: atom_id res chain seq x y z
N MET A 1 -16.71 -23.60 -34.06
CA MET A 1 -17.33 -22.95 -32.88
C MET A 1 -16.86 -21.51 -32.82
N ARG A 2 -17.73 -20.55 -33.15
CA ARG A 2 -17.41 -19.12 -33.00
C ARG A 2 -17.70 -18.76 -31.55
N CYS A 3 -16.67 -18.44 -30.79
CA CYS A 3 -16.83 -17.87 -29.46
C CYS A 3 -17.42 -16.47 -29.62
N GLY A 4 -18.69 -16.32 -29.26
CA GLY A 4 -19.38 -15.04 -29.32
C GLY A 4 -18.85 -14.12 -28.21
N TRP A 5 -18.16 -13.11 -28.62
CA TRP A 5 -17.81 -11.95 -27.76
C TRP A 5 -19.05 -11.07 -27.60
N THR A 6 -20.01 -11.54 -26.84
CA THR A 6 -21.22 -10.77 -26.55
C THR A 6 -21.13 -10.30 -25.08
N GLN A 7 -21.10 -9.01 -24.98
CA GLN A 7 -21.22 -8.19 -23.77
C GLN A 7 -19.93 -7.91 -22.98
N CYS A 8 -19.00 -7.23 -23.61
CA CYS A 8 -18.24 -6.26 -22.87
C CYS A 8 -19.23 -5.17 -22.43
N LEU A 9 -19.74 -5.26 -21.22
CA LEU A 9 -20.58 -4.20 -20.63
C LEU A 9 -19.69 -2.99 -20.36
N LEU A 10 -19.51 -2.16 -21.39
CA LEU A 10 -18.92 -0.84 -21.21
C LEU A 10 -19.87 -0.05 -20.28
N ARG A 11 -19.49 0.11 -19.04
CA ARG A 11 -20.19 0.97 -18.09
C ARG A 11 -19.65 2.38 -18.24
N SER A 12 -20.55 3.36 -18.30
CA SER A 12 -20.15 4.76 -18.21
C SER A 12 -19.56 5.04 -16.83
N PRO A 13 -18.52 5.89 -16.75
CA PRO A 13 -18.02 6.37 -15.47
C PRO A 13 -19.14 7.02 -14.66
N SER A 14 -19.14 6.77 -13.37
CA SER A 14 -20.15 7.30 -12.45
C SER A 14 -19.45 8.04 -11.30
N ILE A 15 -19.99 9.18 -10.93
CA ILE A 15 -19.58 9.93 -9.73
C ILE A 15 -20.70 9.76 -8.71
N VAL A 16 -20.34 9.34 -7.51
CA VAL A 16 -21.28 9.09 -6.42
C VAL A 16 -20.84 9.91 -5.21
N GLU A 17 -21.70 10.82 -4.77
CA GLU A 17 -21.47 11.67 -3.63
C GLU A 17 -22.11 11.08 -2.38
N PHE A 18 -21.37 11.11 -1.27
CA PHE A 18 -21.84 10.70 0.03
C PHE A 18 -21.53 11.79 1.07
N GLU A 19 -22.39 11.94 2.05
CA GLU A 19 -22.13 12.84 3.17
C GLU A 19 -21.05 12.29 4.12
N THR A 20 -20.94 10.97 4.22
CA THR A 20 -19.97 10.29 5.07
C THR A 20 -19.41 9.05 4.40
N GLN A 21 -18.19 8.69 4.75
CA GLN A 21 -17.55 7.48 4.24
C GLN A 21 -18.23 6.22 4.79
N THR A 22 -18.80 5.41 3.91
CA THR A 22 -19.55 4.20 4.29
C THR A 22 -19.64 3.19 3.18
N GLY A 23 -20.03 1.98 3.54
CA GLY A 23 -20.48 0.94 2.63
C GLY A 23 -19.43 0.48 1.62
N PRO A 24 -19.77 0.47 0.33
CA PRO A 24 -18.94 -0.12 -0.70
C PRO A 24 -17.65 0.65 -0.98
N MET A 25 -17.55 1.94 -0.62
CA MET A 25 -16.35 2.74 -0.88
C MET A 25 -15.12 2.29 -0.07
N LEU A 26 -15.33 1.54 1.02
CA LEU A 26 -14.26 0.97 1.84
C LEU A 26 -13.70 -0.34 1.27
N ARG A 27 -14.30 -0.86 0.20
CA ARG A 27 -13.91 -2.12 -0.43
C ARG A 27 -13.40 -1.86 -1.84
N GLU A 28 -12.48 -2.69 -2.26
CA GLU A 28 -12.02 -2.66 -3.63
C GLU A 28 -13.16 -2.98 -4.60
N THR A 29 -13.34 -2.11 -5.62
CA THR A 29 -14.37 -2.25 -6.65
C THR A 29 -13.77 -1.98 -8.01
N PHE A 30 -13.58 -3.04 -8.80
CA PHE A 30 -13.10 -2.92 -10.18
C PHE A 30 -14.20 -2.39 -11.11
N ALA A 31 -14.55 -1.13 -10.98
CA ALA A 31 -15.53 -0.44 -11.79
C ALA A 31 -15.17 1.04 -11.96
N PRO A 32 -15.61 1.70 -13.02
CA PRO A 32 -15.36 3.11 -13.24
C PRO A 32 -16.27 3.99 -12.35
N ILE A 33 -16.10 3.89 -11.05
CA ILE A 33 -16.86 4.63 -10.04
C ILE A 33 -15.92 5.52 -9.26
N LEU A 34 -16.26 6.80 -9.15
CA LEU A 34 -15.60 7.74 -8.27
C LEU A 34 -16.54 8.07 -7.11
N TYR A 35 -16.11 7.78 -5.90
CA TYR A 35 -16.78 8.22 -4.68
C TYR A 35 -16.23 9.57 -4.24
N VAL A 36 -17.12 10.47 -3.86
CA VAL A 36 -16.79 11.81 -3.37
C VAL A 36 -17.39 11.96 -1.98
N VAL A 37 -16.54 12.33 -1.02
CA VAL A 37 -16.93 12.55 0.39
C VAL A 37 -16.31 13.85 0.85
N PRO A 38 -17.07 14.78 1.40
CA PRO A 38 -16.52 16.00 1.98
C PRO A 38 -15.80 15.68 3.32
N TYR A 39 -14.83 16.50 3.67
CA TYR A 39 -14.18 16.50 4.98
C TYR A 39 -14.04 17.93 5.49
N GLU A 40 -13.92 18.12 6.81
CA GLU A 40 -13.83 19.44 7.42
C GLU A 40 -12.38 19.85 7.71
N ASN A 41 -11.55 18.90 8.12
CA ASN A 41 -10.14 19.14 8.41
C ASN A 41 -9.25 18.06 7.82
N PHE A 42 -7.96 18.34 7.72
CA PHE A 42 -7.01 17.46 7.05
C PHE A 42 -6.79 16.13 7.77
N ASP A 43 -6.86 16.13 9.10
CA ASP A 43 -6.70 14.91 9.89
C ASP A 43 -7.84 13.92 9.61
N ASP A 44 -9.07 14.42 9.41
CA ASP A 44 -10.21 13.59 9.01
C ASP A 44 -9.99 13.01 7.61
N ALA A 45 -9.44 13.81 6.68
CA ALA A 45 -9.13 13.31 5.33
C ALA A 45 -8.11 12.18 5.36
N ILE A 46 -7.05 12.28 6.18
CA ILE A 46 -6.06 11.22 6.39
C ILE A 46 -6.73 9.99 7.02
N ALA A 47 -7.54 10.19 8.04
CA ALA A 47 -8.24 9.09 8.70
C ALA A 47 -9.17 8.34 7.73
N MET A 48 -9.92 9.06 6.91
CA MET A 48 -10.77 8.47 5.87
C MET A 48 -9.96 7.73 4.80
N ASN A 49 -8.86 8.31 4.32
CA ASN A 49 -7.95 7.65 3.38
C ASN A 49 -7.44 6.32 3.96
N ASN A 50 -7.05 6.33 5.23
CA ASN A 50 -6.46 5.18 5.88
C ASN A 50 -7.49 4.13 6.34
N ALA A 51 -8.77 4.46 6.39
CA ALA A 51 -9.84 3.53 6.72
C ALA A 51 -10.15 2.51 5.60
N ALA A 52 -9.72 2.77 4.36
CA ALA A 52 -9.86 1.80 3.28
C ALA A 52 -9.03 0.55 3.56
N SER A 53 -9.56 -0.63 3.19
CA SER A 53 -8.86 -1.92 3.41
C SER A 53 -7.64 -2.12 2.51
N HIS A 54 -7.54 -1.37 1.43
CA HIS A 54 -6.45 -1.43 0.47
C HIS A 54 -5.59 -0.17 0.54
N GLY A 55 -4.30 -0.30 0.28
CA GLY A 55 -3.34 0.80 0.38
C GLY A 55 -2.31 0.76 -0.74
N LEU A 56 -2.73 0.71 -2.00
CA LEU A 56 -1.80 0.73 -3.12
C LEU A 56 -1.23 2.13 -3.34
N SER A 57 -2.10 3.10 -3.62
CA SER A 57 -1.68 4.47 -3.90
C SER A 57 -2.71 5.49 -3.45
N SER A 58 -2.21 6.63 -3.03
CA SER A 58 -3.02 7.80 -2.67
C SER A 58 -2.34 9.09 -3.14
N SER A 59 -3.09 10.16 -3.15
CA SER A 59 -2.57 11.47 -3.55
C SER A 59 -3.28 12.58 -2.80
N VAL A 60 -2.54 13.61 -2.43
CA VAL A 60 -3.05 14.87 -1.92
C VAL A 60 -2.78 15.99 -2.92
N PHE A 61 -3.75 16.86 -3.13
CA PHE A 61 -3.60 18.09 -3.90
C PHE A 61 -3.72 19.28 -2.94
N THR A 62 -2.62 19.90 -2.63
CA THR A 62 -2.53 21.00 -1.68
C THR A 62 -1.44 22.00 -2.05
N GLN A 63 -1.56 23.22 -1.56
CA GLN A 63 -0.51 24.24 -1.58
C GLN A 63 0.07 24.49 -0.18
N ASP A 64 -0.46 23.83 0.85
CA ASP A 64 0.09 23.89 2.20
C ASP A 64 1.21 22.87 2.35
N LEU A 65 2.41 23.39 2.61
CA LEU A 65 3.61 22.54 2.81
C LEU A 65 3.43 21.59 4.02
N ARG A 66 2.73 22.01 5.06
CA ARG A 66 2.53 21.18 6.26
C ARG A 66 1.64 20.00 5.95
N GLU A 67 0.57 20.19 5.19
CA GLU A 67 -0.29 19.10 4.74
C GLU A 67 0.50 18.09 3.88
N ALA A 68 1.33 18.59 2.96
CA ALA A 68 2.17 17.75 2.11
C ALA A 68 3.16 16.91 2.94
N GLU A 69 3.83 17.52 3.90
CA GLU A 69 4.79 16.86 4.80
C GLU A 69 4.09 15.82 5.71
N ILE A 70 2.93 16.17 6.28
CA ILE A 70 2.15 15.23 7.09
C ILE A 70 1.69 14.06 6.24
N PHE A 71 1.15 14.30 5.04
CA PHE A 71 0.63 13.25 4.17
C PHE A 71 1.68 12.21 3.79
N THR A 72 2.91 12.63 3.55
CA THR A 72 4.03 11.74 3.17
C THR A 72 4.81 11.18 4.35
N SER A 73 4.49 11.58 5.57
CA SER A 73 5.15 11.10 6.78
C SER A 73 4.63 9.75 7.26
N SER A 74 5.26 9.19 8.28
CA SER A 74 4.86 7.93 8.90
C SER A 74 3.49 7.95 9.60
N ILE A 75 2.92 9.12 9.84
CA ILE A 75 1.58 9.31 10.41
C ILE A 75 0.55 9.71 9.34
N GLY A 76 0.98 9.87 8.10
CA GLY A 76 0.16 10.29 6.98
C GLY A 76 -0.52 9.13 6.27
N SER A 77 -0.37 9.08 4.95
CA SER A 77 -1.02 8.07 4.12
C SER A 77 -0.44 6.68 4.32
N ASP A 78 -1.30 5.73 4.67
CA ASP A 78 -0.98 4.29 4.79
C ASP A 78 -1.12 3.60 3.43
N CYS A 79 -0.32 4.05 2.46
CA CYS A 79 -0.25 3.52 1.11
C CYS A 79 1.20 3.30 0.70
N GLY A 80 1.41 2.36 -0.20
CA GLY A 80 2.74 2.10 -0.76
C GLY A 80 3.25 3.24 -1.64
N ILE A 81 2.34 4.01 -2.24
CA ILE A 81 2.64 5.21 -3.02
C ILE A 81 1.81 6.36 -2.45
N ALA A 82 2.47 7.40 -1.99
CA ALA A 82 1.86 8.62 -1.50
C ALA A 82 2.38 9.81 -2.30
N ASN A 83 1.52 10.39 -3.12
CA ASN A 83 1.89 11.47 -4.04
C ASN A 83 1.36 12.83 -3.57
N VAL A 84 2.04 13.89 -3.94
CA VAL A 84 1.61 15.27 -3.71
C VAL A 84 1.51 15.99 -5.05
N ASN A 85 0.35 16.57 -5.32
CA ASN A 85 0.05 17.35 -6.52
C ASN A 85 0.28 16.59 -7.84
N ILE A 86 0.17 15.29 -7.81
CA ILE A 86 0.19 14.39 -8.97
C ILE A 86 -0.79 13.24 -8.70
N GLY A 87 -1.38 12.69 -9.76
CA GLY A 87 -2.36 11.59 -9.63
C GLY A 87 -1.77 10.31 -9.05
N THR A 88 -2.65 9.40 -8.66
CA THR A 88 -2.30 8.11 -8.07
C THR A 88 -1.81 7.07 -9.07
N SER A 89 -1.96 7.32 -10.37
CA SER A 89 -1.58 6.40 -11.44
C SER A 89 -0.11 6.58 -11.82
N GLY A 90 0.57 5.47 -11.94
CA GLY A 90 1.95 5.44 -12.38
C GLY A 90 2.98 5.63 -11.26
N ALA A 91 3.91 4.72 -11.22
CA ALA A 91 5.14 4.85 -10.46
C ALA A 91 6.30 4.87 -11.44
N GLU A 92 7.28 5.71 -11.18
CA GLU A 92 8.54 5.68 -11.92
C GLU A 92 9.25 4.35 -11.66
N ILE A 93 9.87 3.78 -12.69
CA ILE A 93 10.50 2.47 -12.61
C ILE A 93 11.61 2.39 -11.56
N GLY A 94 12.20 3.51 -11.19
CA GLY A 94 13.18 3.62 -10.11
C GLY A 94 12.58 3.61 -8.72
N GLY A 95 11.29 3.82 -8.59
CA GLY A 95 10.55 3.80 -7.35
C GLY A 95 10.07 2.40 -6.97
N ALA A 96 9.98 2.12 -5.68
CA ALA A 96 9.42 0.88 -5.18
C ALA A 96 7.91 0.85 -5.39
N PHE A 97 7.41 -0.09 -6.17
CA PHE A 97 5.99 -0.26 -6.44
C PHE A 97 5.40 -1.38 -5.59
N GLY A 98 4.33 -1.10 -4.91
CA GLY A 98 3.59 -2.05 -4.08
C GLY A 98 2.69 -1.34 -3.10
N GLY A 99 1.92 -2.09 -2.33
CA GLY A 99 0.89 -1.56 -1.45
C GLY A 99 1.06 -1.99 0.00
N GLU A 100 0.14 -1.50 0.79
CA GLU A 100 -0.03 -1.83 2.19
C GLU A 100 -1.37 -2.53 2.40
N LYS A 101 -1.64 -3.00 3.61
CA LYS A 101 -2.88 -3.66 4.02
C LYS A 101 -3.24 -4.86 3.12
N GLU A 102 -4.49 -4.98 2.69
CA GLU A 102 -4.94 -6.09 1.83
C GLU A 102 -4.32 -6.08 0.43
N THR A 103 -3.73 -4.98 0.00
CA THR A 103 -2.97 -4.92 -1.25
C THR A 103 -1.67 -5.73 -1.16
N GLY A 104 -1.20 -6.03 0.05
CA GLY A 104 0.04 -6.77 0.31
C GLY A 104 1.22 -5.85 0.61
N GLY A 105 2.27 -6.39 1.24
CA GLY A 105 3.42 -5.64 1.74
C GLY A 105 4.69 -5.76 0.92
N GLY A 106 4.64 -6.37 -0.26
CA GLY A 106 5.80 -6.49 -1.15
C GLY A 106 6.10 -5.20 -1.90
N ARG A 107 7.29 -5.14 -2.44
CA ARG A 107 7.68 -4.08 -3.39
C ARG A 107 8.36 -4.70 -4.59
N GLU A 108 7.94 -4.30 -5.79
CA GLU A 108 8.62 -4.57 -7.05
C GLU A 108 9.19 -3.27 -7.61
N SER A 109 10.17 -3.37 -8.46
CA SER A 109 10.99 -2.24 -8.91
C SER A 109 11.71 -1.49 -7.77
N GLY A 110 12.51 -0.48 -8.12
CA GLY A 110 13.37 0.17 -7.14
C GLY A 110 14.70 -0.58 -6.93
N SER A 111 15.61 0.06 -6.22
CA SER A 111 17.02 -0.37 -6.11
C SER A 111 17.24 -1.70 -5.40
N ASP A 112 16.32 -2.12 -4.53
CA ASP A 112 16.45 -3.33 -3.72
C ASP A 112 15.38 -4.41 -4.01
N ALA A 113 14.57 -4.21 -5.05
CA ALA A 113 13.52 -5.15 -5.46
C ALA A 113 14.02 -6.58 -5.68
N TRP A 114 15.27 -6.72 -6.15
CA TRP A 114 15.91 -8.03 -6.34
C TRP A 114 15.95 -8.89 -5.07
N LYS A 115 15.95 -8.28 -3.88
CA LYS A 115 15.94 -9.00 -2.60
C LYS A 115 14.68 -9.82 -2.40
N ALA A 116 13.56 -9.42 -3.00
CA ALA A 116 12.30 -10.15 -2.92
C ALA A 116 12.36 -11.51 -3.64
N TYR A 117 13.27 -11.66 -4.60
CA TYR A 117 13.49 -12.91 -5.33
C TYR A 117 14.50 -13.82 -4.64
N MET A 118 15.10 -13.40 -3.53
CA MET A 118 16.15 -14.12 -2.81
C MET A 118 15.60 -14.75 -1.53
N ARG A 119 15.90 -16.02 -1.32
CA ARG A 119 15.64 -16.65 -0.03
C ARG A 119 16.70 -16.20 0.98
N ARG A 120 16.25 -15.58 2.05
CA ARG A 120 17.12 -15.21 3.16
C ARG A 120 17.21 -16.35 4.15
N ALA A 121 18.41 -16.81 4.48
CA ALA A 121 18.64 -17.83 5.48
C ALA A 121 19.88 -17.49 6.31
N THR A 122 19.83 -17.78 7.59
CA THR A 122 20.99 -17.73 8.49
C THR A 122 21.51 -19.15 8.68
N ASN A 123 22.79 -19.36 8.46
CA ASN A 123 23.44 -20.64 8.64
C ASN A 123 24.61 -20.46 9.62
N THR A 124 24.67 -21.32 10.60
CA THR A 124 25.79 -21.38 11.55
C THR A 124 26.37 -22.78 11.53
N VAL A 125 27.66 -22.89 11.30
CA VAL A 125 28.38 -24.17 11.28
C VAL A 125 29.41 -24.17 12.40
N ASN A 126 29.28 -25.11 13.33
CA ASN A 126 30.24 -25.31 14.37
C ASN A 126 31.24 -26.40 13.92
N TYR A 127 32.50 -26.05 13.77
CA TYR A 127 33.59 -26.99 13.41
C TYR A 127 34.30 -27.57 14.65
N GLY A 128 33.90 -27.14 15.85
CA GLY A 128 34.47 -27.66 17.11
C GLY A 128 33.74 -28.93 17.59
N SER A 129 34.35 -29.61 18.56
CA SER A 129 33.75 -30.74 19.25
C SER A 129 32.90 -30.33 20.48
N SER A 130 32.95 -29.07 20.89
CA SER A 130 32.12 -28.54 21.97
C SER A 130 30.85 -27.92 21.41
N LEU A 131 29.76 -27.98 22.19
CA LEU A 131 28.51 -27.28 21.87
C LEU A 131 28.55 -25.90 22.51
N PRO A 132 28.82 -24.81 21.75
CA PRO A 132 28.74 -23.48 22.26
C PRO A 132 27.26 -23.10 22.46
N LEU A 133 26.87 -22.82 23.69
CA LEU A 133 25.53 -22.35 23.99
C LEU A 133 25.44 -20.85 23.76
N ALA A 134 24.34 -20.39 23.15
CA ALA A 134 24.14 -18.99 22.88
C ALA A 134 23.90 -18.21 24.20
N GLN A 135 24.53 -17.02 24.32
CA GLN A 135 24.21 -16.01 25.32
C GLN A 135 24.25 -16.47 26.81
N GLY A 136 25.25 -17.25 27.17
CA GLY A 136 25.49 -17.57 28.58
C GLY A 136 24.50 -18.56 29.21
N ILE A 137 23.74 -19.30 28.38
CA ILE A 137 22.92 -20.40 28.86
C ILE A 137 23.87 -21.50 29.41
N GLN A 138 23.68 -21.90 30.65
CA GLN A 138 24.36 -23.03 31.27
C GLN A 138 23.30 -24.10 31.61
N PHE A 139 23.62 -25.35 31.30
CA PHE A 139 22.84 -26.48 31.79
C PHE A 139 23.66 -27.14 32.91
N ASP A 140 23.06 -27.25 34.09
CA ASP A 140 23.61 -28.10 35.15
C ASP A 140 23.32 -29.53 34.79
N VAL A 141 24.32 -30.25 34.28
CA VAL A 141 24.30 -31.66 33.99
C VAL A 141 25.15 -32.40 35.02
#